data_b61670d1d6456950fab73dafdd53e551
#
_entry.id   b61670d1d6456950fab73dafdd53e551
#
_cell.length_a   1.000
_cell.length_b   1.000
_cell.length_c   1.000
_cell.angle_alpha   90.00
_cell.angle_beta   90.00
_cell.angle_gamma   90.00
#
_symmetry.space_group_name_H-M   'P 1'
#
loop_
_entity.id
_entity.type
_entity.pdbx_description
1 polymer ?
#
loop_
_entity_poly.entity_id
_entity_poly.type
_entity_poly.pdbx_seq_one_letter_code
_entity_poly.pdbx_strand_id
1 'polypeptide(L)' 'MSTRQDLGLGHQEHPLLGRLVVDTATDRTGVLRAIAPEQVEGPGGRSRMVTRAWLAPEHGGREWTAPVDRITAAER' A
#
# COMPACT_ATOMS: atom_id res chain seq x y z
N MET A 1 -9.92 9.04 -22.82
CA MET A 1 -9.93 8.95 -22.17
C MET A 1 -9.53 8.37 -21.46
N SER A 2 -9.30 8.32 -20.88
CA SER A 2 -8.94 7.84 -20.12
C SER A 2 -9.23 7.28 -19.49
N THR A 3 -9.19 6.85 -19.32
CA THR A 3 -9.56 6.26 -18.76
C THR A 3 -9.05 5.80 -17.66
N ARG A 4 -8.62 6.36 -17.05
CA ARG A 4 -8.16 6.14 -15.96
C ARG A 4 -9.09 5.46 -15.30
N GLN A 5 -8.95 4.61 -14.97
CA GLN A 5 -9.69 3.92 -14.41
C GLN A 5 -9.94 4.16 -13.16
N ASP A 6 -10.90 4.02 -12.77
CA ASP A 6 -11.36 4.19 -11.53
C ASP A 6 -11.00 3.06 -10.70
N LEU A 7 -10.12 3.24 -9.81
CA LEU A 7 -9.64 2.19 -8.92
C LEU A 7 -10.40 2.18 -7.60
N GLY A 8 -11.57 2.83 -7.57
CA GLY A 8 -12.32 2.93 -6.34
C GLY A 8 -11.99 4.18 -5.58
N LEU A 9 -12.59 4.36 -4.41
CA LEU A 9 -12.48 5.59 -3.66
C LEU A 9 -11.07 5.76 -3.15
N GLY A 10 -10.33 6.67 -3.76
CA GLY A 10 -8.98 6.98 -3.32
C GLY A 10 -7.93 6.00 -3.74
N HIS A 11 -8.28 4.94 -4.48
CA HIS A 11 -7.28 4.00 -4.95
C HIS A 11 -6.47 4.62 -6.08
N GLN A 12 -5.20 4.31 -6.12
CA GLN A 12 -4.29 4.89 -7.10
C GLN A 12 -3.53 3.80 -7.81
N GLU A 13 -3.04 4.12 -8.99
CA GLU A 13 -2.20 3.22 -9.75
C GLU A 13 -0.78 3.31 -9.26
N HIS A 14 -0.04 2.24 -9.44
CA HIS A 14 1.36 2.20 -9.05
C HIS A 14 2.03 1.13 -9.91
N PRO A 15 3.25 1.41 -10.39
CA PRO A 15 3.92 0.45 -11.28
C PRO A 15 4.19 -0.91 -10.63
N LEU A 16 4.21 -0.98 -9.30
CA LEU A 16 4.48 -2.25 -8.64
C LEU A 16 3.22 -2.97 -8.18
N LEU A 17 2.04 -2.48 -8.54
CA LEU A 17 0.80 -3.18 -8.17
C LEU A 17 0.83 -4.61 -8.70
N GLY A 18 0.50 -5.55 -7.81
CA GLY A 18 0.49 -6.97 -8.14
C GLY A 18 1.85 -7.61 -8.08
N ARG A 19 2.89 -6.87 -7.78
CA ARG A 19 4.24 -7.39 -7.77
C ARG A 19 4.75 -7.55 -6.36
N LEU A 20 5.79 -8.36 -6.23
CA LEU A 20 6.43 -8.57 -4.95
C LEU A 20 7.29 -7.36 -4.63
N VAL A 21 7.13 -6.83 -3.43
CA VAL A 21 7.85 -5.64 -2.99
C VAL A 21 8.39 -5.86 -1.59
N VAL A 22 9.35 -5.02 -1.23
CA VAL A 22 9.88 -4.99 0.13
C VAL A 22 9.40 -3.72 0.78
N ASP A 23 8.85 -3.85 1.99
CA ASP A 23 8.54 -2.73 2.86
C ASP A 23 9.82 -2.42 3.62
N THR A 24 10.51 -1.38 3.20
CA THR A 24 11.83 -1.08 3.77
C THR A 24 11.74 -0.56 5.20
N ALA A 25 10.56 -0.16 5.65
CA ALA A 25 10.40 0.27 7.03
C ALA A 25 10.47 -0.91 8.01
N THR A 26 10.08 -2.11 7.56
CA THR A 26 10.05 -3.29 8.42
C THR A 26 10.85 -4.46 7.87
N ASP A 27 11.37 -4.31 6.65
CA ASP A 27 12.12 -5.37 5.98
C ASP A 27 11.24 -6.56 5.64
N ARG A 28 9.95 -6.36 5.51
CA ARG A 28 9.02 -7.44 5.15
C ARG A 28 8.76 -7.42 3.66
N THR A 29 8.59 -8.60 3.11
CA THR A 29 8.29 -8.78 1.70
C THR A 29 6.85 -9.22 1.53
N GLY A 30 6.18 -8.66 0.55
CA GLY A 30 4.81 -9.05 0.25
C GLY A 30 4.40 -8.55 -1.12
N VAL A 31 3.17 -8.87 -1.49
CA VAL A 31 2.61 -8.45 -2.77
C VAL A 31 1.88 -7.13 -2.57
N LEU A 32 2.18 -6.16 -3.41
CA LEU A 32 1.49 -4.87 -3.33
C LEU A 32 0.09 -5.04 -3.90
N ARG A 33 -0.92 -4.87 -3.05
CA ARG A 33 -2.30 -5.11 -3.43
C ARG A 33 -3.01 -3.85 -3.83
N ALA A 34 -2.68 -2.72 -3.20
CA ALA A 34 -3.38 -1.47 -3.48
C ALA A 34 -2.57 -0.31 -2.95
N ILE A 35 -2.76 0.83 -3.57
CA ILE A 35 -2.37 2.13 -3.03
C ILE A 35 -3.68 2.83 -2.71
N ALA A 36 -3.96 3.01 -1.43
CA ALA A 36 -5.29 3.43 -1.05
C ALA A 36 -5.25 4.12 0.31
N PRO A 37 -6.28 4.91 0.62
CA PRO A 37 -6.29 5.61 1.90
C PRO A 37 -6.49 4.67 3.08
N GLU A 38 -5.89 5.05 4.19
CA GLU A 38 -6.08 4.38 5.46
C GLU A 38 -6.36 5.44 6.50
N GLN A 39 -7.32 5.19 7.38
CA GLN A 39 -7.62 6.10 8.45
C GLN A 39 -6.59 5.90 9.56
N VAL A 40 -5.91 6.97 9.93
CA VAL A 40 -4.92 6.91 10.99
C VAL A 40 -5.30 7.88 12.09
N GLU A 41 -4.95 7.50 13.32
CA GLU A 41 -5.23 8.33 14.46
C GLU A 41 -4.15 9.38 14.60
N GLY A 42 -4.57 10.58 14.92
CA GLY A 42 -3.66 11.67 15.16
C GLY A 42 -3.80 12.19 16.58
N PRO A 43 -3.07 13.26 16.89
CA PRO A 43 -3.12 13.85 18.22
C PRO A 43 -4.52 14.34 18.54
N GLY A 44 -4.90 14.28 19.81
CA GLY A 44 -6.18 14.78 20.25
C GLY A 44 -7.36 13.98 19.82
N GLY A 45 -7.16 12.71 19.48
CA GLY A 45 -8.26 11.85 19.07
C GLY A 45 -8.79 12.12 17.68
N ARG A 46 -8.11 12.94 16.91
CA ARG A 46 -8.53 13.21 15.55
C ARG A 46 -8.00 12.14 14.64
N SER A 47 -8.73 11.84 13.59
CA SER A 47 -8.26 10.90 12.58
C SER A 47 -8.19 11.59 11.24
N ARG A 48 -7.40 11.02 10.35
CA ARG A 48 -7.29 11.55 9.00
C ARG A 48 -7.00 10.39 8.06
N MET A 49 -7.21 10.64 6.79
CA MET A 49 -6.92 9.63 5.77
C MET A 49 -5.53 9.89 5.21
N VAL A 50 -4.75 8.83 5.13
CA VAL A 50 -3.39 8.88 4.59
C VAL A 50 -3.29 7.81 3.52
N THR A 51 -2.75 8.16 2.37
CA THR A 51 -2.54 7.17 1.31
C THR A 51 -1.41 6.24 1.70
N ARG A 52 -1.68 4.94 1.66
CA ARG A 52 -0.74 3.93 2.09
C ARG A 52 -0.66 2.82 1.05
N ALA A 53 0.43 2.08 1.11
CA ALA A 53 0.58 0.86 0.33
C ALA A 53 0.02 -0.29 1.15
N TRP A 54 -0.85 -1.07 0.52
CA TRP A 54 -1.49 -2.21 1.18
C TRP A 54 -0.83 -3.47 0.66
N LEU A 55 -0.26 -4.27 1.55
CA LEU A 55 0.56 -5.41 1.20
C LEU A 55 0.01 -6.69 1.79
N ALA A 56 0.15 -7.77 1.04
CA ALA A 56 -0.26 -9.10 1.49
C ALA A 56 0.97 -9.97 1.63
N PRO A 57 1.07 -10.74 2.71
CA PRO A 57 2.20 -11.65 2.86
C PRO A 57 2.23 -12.64 1.71
N GLU A 58 3.44 -13.01 1.30
CA GLU A 58 3.63 -13.86 0.14
C GLU A 58 2.98 -15.22 0.33
N HIS A 59 2.99 -15.74 1.52
CA HIS A 59 2.51 -17.09 1.80
C HIS A 59 1.27 -17.10 2.67
N GLY A 60 0.48 -16.02 2.59
CA GLY A 60 -0.75 -15.94 3.37
C GLY A 60 -0.51 -15.26 4.69
N GLY A 61 -1.59 -14.86 5.33
CA GLY A 61 -1.54 -14.15 6.58
C GLY A 61 -2.22 -12.80 6.48
N ARG A 62 -2.01 -11.99 7.48
CA ARG A 62 -2.70 -10.71 7.57
C ARG A 62 -2.00 -9.65 6.75
N GLU A 63 -2.77 -8.92 5.98
CA GLU A 63 -2.26 -7.77 5.24
C GLU A 63 -1.79 -6.70 6.20
N TRP A 64 -0.88 -5.86 5.71
CA TRP A 64 -0.42 -4.71 6.48
C TRP A 64 -0.26 -3.54 5.54
N THR A 65 -0.08 -2.33 6.11
CA THR A 65 0.14 -1.14 5.31
C THR A 65 1.51 -0.57 5.59
N ALA A 66 2.01 0.18 4.62
CA ALA A 66 3.31 0.82 4.72
C ALA A 66 3.26 2.16 4.02
N PRO A 67 4.17 3.08 4.36
CA PRO A 67 4.28 4.32 3.60
C PRO A 67 4.61 4.02 2.15
N VAL A 68 3.95 4.73 1.24
CA VAL A 68 4.13 4.47 -0.18
C VAL A 68 5.59 4.64 -0.60
N ASP A 69 6.29 5.60 -0.01
CA ASP A 69 7.66 5.87 -0.39
C ASP A 69 8.66 4.92 0.25
N ARG A 70 8.18 3.91 0.99
CA ARG A 70 9.06 2.93 1.62
C ARG A 70 9.03 1.58 0.94
N ILE A 71 8.26 1.42 -0.12
CA ILE A 71 8.24 0.13 -0.80
C ILE A 71 9.13 0.19 -2.02
N THR A 72 9.76 -0.94 -2.30
CA THR A 72 10.63 -1.06 -3.45
C THR A 72 10.46 -2.45 -4.05
N ALA A 73 10.78 -2.62 -5.31
CA ALA A 73 10.61 -3.91 -5.97
C ALA A 73 11.52 -4.93 -5.29
N ALA A 74 10.95 -6.09 -5.01
CA ALA A 74 11.74 -7.18 -4.47
C ALA A 74 12.52 -7.83 -5.62
N GLU A 75 13.77 -8.12 -5.35
CA GLU A 75 14.57 -8.76 -6.36
C GLU A 75 14.65 -10.23 -6.09
N ARG A 76 14.27 -11.00 -7.10
CA ARG A 76 14.18 -12.42 -6.95
C ARG A 76 14.70 -13.11 -8.16
#